data_b4df6879c27e859e5c47effb7b6e2670
#
_entry.id   b4df6879c27e859e5c47effb7b6e2670
#
_cell.length_a   1.000
_cell.length_b   1.000
_cell.length_c   1.000
_cell.angle_alpha   90.00
_cell.angle_beta   90.00
_cell.angle_gamma   90.00
#
_symmetry.space_group_name_H-M   'P 1'
#
loop_
_entity.id
_entity.type
_entity.pdbx_description
1 polymer ?
#
loop_
_entity_poly.entity_id
_entity_poly.type
_entity_poly.pdbx_seq_one_letter_code
_entity_poly.pdbx_strand_id
1 'polypeptide(L)'
;MPEFGDFAIFALFFLLVAVLVVTMGVKSVPQGREFTVERFGRYTHTLRPGLNMIVPFVDRVGAKLNMMETVLDVPTQDVITRDNAMVSVDGVVFYQILDAAKAAYEVTALELSILNLTMTNIRTVMGSMDLDELLSQRDKINAQLLHVVNDATSPWGIKVTRIEIKDIAPPKDLVDSMGRQMKAERDKRANILDAEGFRQAAILKAEGEKQAAILEAEGRREAAYRDAEARERAAEAEAKATEVVSQAIAKGDIQAINYFVAQKYVEALKDMASAPNHKIVFLPLEAANVIGAIGGVAELAKQAMQRQKGPWEGGA
;
A
#
# COMPACT_ATOMS: atom_id res chain seq x y z
N MET A 1 -63.68 -47.40 64.07
CA MET A 1 -62.45 -47.02 63.25
C MET A 1 -62.82 -46.32 61.95
N PRO A 2 -63.72 -45.37 61.81
CA PRO A 2 -63.92 -44.55 60.60
C PRO A 2 -63.07 -43.27 60.57
N GLU A 3 -62.72 -42.73 61.74
CA GLU A 3 -62.07 -41.38 61.76
C GLU A 3 -60.67 -41.29 61.14
N PHE A 4 -59.88 -42.37 61.15
CA PHE A 4 -58.57 -42.38 60.50
C PHE A 4 -58.62 -42.33 58.99
N GLY A 5 -59.69 -42.88 58.41
CA GLY A 5 -59.84 -42.81 56.92
C GLY A 5 -60.16 -41.42 56.40
N ASP A 6 -61.04 -40.71 57.11
CA ASP A 6 -61.42 -39.34 56.69
C ASP A 6 -60.31 -38.35 56.89
N PHE A 7 -59.50 -38.45 57.95
CA PHE A 7 -58.33 -37.65 58.17
C PHE A 7 -57.27 -37.89 57.09
N ALA A 8 -57.06 -39.15 56.68
CA ALA A 8 -56.11 -39.47 55.58
C ALA A 8 -56.58 -38.91 54.23
N ILE A 9 -57.87 -38.92 53.95
CA ILE A 9 -58.44 -38.33 52.72
C ILE A 9 -58.26 -36.81 52.72
N PHE A 10 -58.55 -36.13 53.82
CA PHE A 10 -58.30 -34.68 53.97
C PHE A 10 -56.83 -34.34 53.83
N ALA A 11 -55.91 -35.07 54.41
CA ALA A 11 -54.48 -34.87 54.31
C ALA A 11 -53.98 -35.04 52.87
N LEU A 12 -54.47 -36.07 52.16
CA LEU A 12 -54.13 -36.30 50.74
C LEU A 12 -54.67 -35.19 49.87
N PHE A 13 -55.90 -34.71 50.10
CA PHE A 13 -56.48 -33.58 49.36
C PHE A 13 -55.68 -32.31 49.60
N PHE A 14 -55.28 -31.95 50.80
CA PHE A 14 -54.45 -30.78 51.08
C PHE A 14 -53.07 -30.91 50.50
N LEU A 15 -52.45 -32.10 50.50
CA LEU A 15 -51.18 -32.36 49.85
C LEU A 15 -51.27 -32.18 48.31
N LEU A 16 -52.35 -32.71 47.73
CA LEU A 16 -52.56 -32.54 46.27
C LEU A 16 -52.80 -31.08 45.92
N VAL A 17 -53.58 -30.34 46.70
CA VAL A 17 -53.76 -28.89 46.51
C VAL A 17 -52.44 -28.14 46.71
N ALA A 18 -51.65 -28.48 47.72
CA ALA A 18 -50.33 -27.87 47.94
C ALA A 18 -49.40 -28.12 46.77
N VAL A 19 -49.31 -29.33 46.22
CA VAL A 19 -48.52 -29.68 45.03
C VAL A 19 -49.01 -28.89 43.79
N LEU A 20 -50.32 -28.79 43.61
CA LEU A 20 -50.93 -28.05 42.52
C LEU A 20 -50.59 -26.56 42.59
N VAL A 21 -50.67 -25.95 43.79
CA VAL A 21 -50.29 -24.53 44.01
C VAL A 21 -48.81 -24.31 43.73
N VAL A 22 -47.95 -25.23 44.18
CA VAL A 22 -46.49 -25.13 43.90
C VAL A 22 -46.20 -25.25 42.39
N THR A 23 -46.81 -26.22 41.72
CA THR A 23 -46.60 -26.39 40.26
C THR A 23 -47.13 -25.21 39.46
N MET A 24 -48.21 -24.57 39.85
CA MET A 24 -48.73 -23.36 39.24
C MET A 24 -47.83 -22.14 39.50
N GLY A 25 -47.16 -22.11 40.67
CA GLY A 25 -46.27 -21.01 41.06
C GLY A 25 -44.87 -21.08 40.43
N VAL A 26 -44.41 -22.26 40.04
CA VAL A 26 -43.10 -22.43 39.42
C VAL A 26 -43.16 -22.01 37.94
N LYS A 27 -42.30 -21.06 37.58
CA LYS A 27 -42.13 -20.59 36.19
C LYS A 27 -40.69 -20.78 35.76
N SER A 28 -40.51 -21.48 34.64
CA SER A 28 -39.21 -21.59 33.98
C SER A 28 -39.09 -20.48 32.93
N VAL A 29 -38.02 -19.68 33.05
CA VAL A 29 -37.70 -18.62 32.11
C VAL A 29 -36.52 -19.07 31.28
N PRO A 30 -36.62 -19.15 29.96
CA PRO A 30 -35.51 -19.55 29.08
C PRO A 30 -34.40 -18.50 29.07
N GLN A 31 -33.19 -18.95 28.77
CA GLN A 31 -32.05 -18.08 28.61
C GLN A 31 -32.31 -17.02 27.52
N GLY A 32 -31.87 -15.78 27.76
CA GLY A 32 -32.07 -14.67 26.82
C GLY A 32 -33.46 -14.03 26.87
N ARG A 33 -34.33 -14.43 27.82
CA ARG A 33 -35.64 -13.78 28.04
C ARG A 33 -35.79 -13.36 29.50
N GLU A 34 -36.58 -12.32 29.71
CA GLU A 34 -37.04 -11.89 31.03
C GLU A 34 -38.54 -11.68 31.00
N PHE A 35 -39.20 -12.05 32.12
CA PHE A 35 -40.65 -11.90 32.26
C PHE A 35 -40.94 -10.91 33.36
N THR A 36 -41.79 -9.94 33.10
CA THR A 36 -42.27 -9.03 34.14
C THR A 36 -43.42 -9.68 34.92
N VAL A 37 -43.45 -9.45 36.24
CA VAL A 37 -44.51 -9.93 37.11
C VAL A 37 -45.35 -8.76 37.64
N GLU A 38 -46.64 -8.89 37.44
CA GLU A 38 -47.64 -7.93 37.90
C GLU A 38 -48.43 -8.51 39.05
N ARG A 39 -48.65 -7.71 40.07
CA ARG A 39 -49.57 -8.03 41.19
C ARG A 39 -50.70 -7.03 41.17
N PHE A 40 -51.91 -7.51 40.89
CA PHE A 40 -53.10 -6.69 40.71
C PHE A 40 -52.92 -5.50 39.75
N GLY A 41 -52.19 -5.77 38.63
CA GLY A 41 -51.92 -4.74 37.60
C GLY A 41 -50.74 -3.80 37.90
N ARG A 42 -50.05 -3.99 39.03
CA ARG A 42 -48.84 -3.21 39.35
C ARG A 42 -47.62 -4.06 39.17
N TYR A 43 -46.58 -3.53 38.46
CA TYR A 43 -45.27 -4.15 38.37
C TYR A 43 -44.65 -4.40 39.76
N THR A 44 -44.12 -5.59 40.00
CA THR A 44 -43.50 -5.98 41.27
C THR A 44 -42.02 -6.28 41.08
N HIS A 45 -41.68 -7.22 40.19
CA HIS A 45 -40.33 -7.66 39.95
C HIS A 45 -40.22 -8.35 38.56
N THR A 46 -38.99 -8.57 38.11
CA THR A 46 -38.70 -9.28 36.87
C THR A 46 -38.11 -10.64 37.13
N LEU A 47 -38.63 -11.67 36.47
CA LEU A 47 -38.09 -13.02 36.47
C LEU A 47 -36.94 -13.14 35.52
N ARG A 48 -35.77 -13.46 36.05
CA ARG A 48 -34.56 -13.72 35.29
C ARG A 48 -34.52 -15.16 34.75
N PRO A 49 -33.65 -15.49 33.80
CA PRO A 49 -33.49 -16.84 33.30
C PRO A 49 -33.27 -17.86 34.43
N GLY A 50 -33.94 -18.99 34.31
CA GLY A 50 -33.92 -20.07 35.32
C GLY A 50 -35.27 -20.39 35.91
N LEU A 51 -35.28 -21.12 37.03
CA LEU A 51 -36.48 -21.44 37.78
C LEU A 51 -36.82 -20.30 38.74
N ASN A 52 -38.04 -19.78 38.63
CA ASN A 52 -38.54 -18.71 39.46
C ASN A 52 -39.87 -19.13 40.08
N MET A 53 -40.21 -18.57 41.23
CA MET A 53 -41.44 -18.84 41.92
C MET A 53 -42.26 -17.54 41.99
N ILE A 54 -43.54 -17.65 41.62
CA ILE A 54 -44.56 -16.58 41.74
C ILE A 54 -45.70 -17.06 42.61
N VAL A 55 -46.42 -16.15 43.23
CA VAL A 55 -47.60 -16.47 44.03
C VAL A 55 -48.77 -16.70 43.08
N PRO A 56 -49.24 -17.95 42.89
CA PRO A 56 -50.35 -18.22 41.99
C PRO A 56 -51.59 -17.46 42.45
N PHE A 57 -52.48 -17.11 41.51
CA PHE A 57 -53.70 -16.30 41.67
C PHE A 57 -53.48 -14.83 41.98
N VAL A 58 -52.36 -14.43 42.59
CA VAL A 58 -52.04 -13.05 42.96
C VAL A 58 -51.11 -12.42 41.92
N ASP A 59 -50.09 -13.17 41.56
CA ASP A 59 -49.07 -12.72 40.61
C ASP A 59 -49.40 -13.24 39.21
N ARG A 60 -49.24 -12.36 38.23
CA ARG A 60 -49.45 -12.67 36.82
C ARG A 60 -48.19 -12.31 36.04
N VAL A 61 -47.80 -13.15 35.07
CA VAL A 61 -46.79 -12.79 34.10
C VAL A 61 -47.37 -11.75 33.14
N GLY A 62 -46.82 -10.56 33.15
CA GLY A 62 -47.20 -9.45 32.25
C GLY A 62 -46.56 -9.61 30.86
N ALA A 63 -45.46 -8.91 30.62
CA ALA A 63 -44.73 -8.98 29.36
C ALA A 63 -43.63 -10.05 29.40
N LYS A 64 -43.36 -10.66 28.23
CA LYS A 64 -42.25 -11.59 28.00
C LYS A 64 -41.32 -10.96 27.00
N LEU A 65 -40.17 -10.48 27.44
CA LEU A 65 -39.25 -9.70 26.64
C LEU A 65 -38.04 -10.52 26.22
N ASN A 66 -37.55 -10.26 25.03
CA ASN A 66 -36.30 -10.82 24.50
C ASN A 66 -35.17 -9.89 24.88
N MET A 67 -34.19 -10.36 25.66
CA MET A 67 -33.02 -9.59 26.09
C MET A 67 -31.84 -9.71 25.15
N MET A 68 -31.95 -10.53 24.09
CA MET A 68 -30.93 -10.65 23.05
C MET A 68 -31.05 -9.49 22.10
N GLU A 69 -29.95 -9.22 21.38
CA GLU A 69 -29.95 -8.24 20.31
C GLU A 69 -30.98 -8.61 19.25
N THR A 70 -31.80 -7.66 18.88
CA THR A 70 -32.88 -7.82 17.89
C THR A 70 -32.64 -6.83 16.74
N VAL A 71 -32.93 -7.25 15.53
CA VAL A 71 -32.82 -6.45 14.32
C VAL A 71 -34.21 -5.95 13.93
N LEU A 72 -34.33 -4.63 13.75
CA LEU A 72 -35.53 -3.98 13.27
C LEU A 72 -35.28 -3.38 11.89
N ASP A 73 -36.04 -3.80 10.91
CA ASP A 73 -35.97 -3.30 9.55
C ASP A 73 -36.72 -1.97 9.43
N VAL A 74 -36.05 -0.94 8.92
CA VAL A 74 -36.64 0.38 8.67
C VAL A 74 -37.09 0.42 7.21
N PRO A 75 -38.40 0.56 6.94
CA PRO A 75 -38.92 0.59 5.58
C PRO A 75 -38.39 1.79 4.81
N THR A 76 -38.29 1.62 3.51
CA THR A 76 -37.87 2.66 2.57
C THR A 76 -38.76 3.90 2.72
N GLN A 77 -38.13 5.07 2.80
CA GLN A 77 -38.80 6.37 2.86
C GLN A 77 -38.09 7.39 1.99
N ASP A 78 -38.87 8.31 1.44
CA ASP A 78 -38.33 9.39 0.64
C ASP A 78 -37.97 10.58 1.51
N VAL A 79 -36.76 11.10 1.29
CA VAL A 79 -36.21 12.25 2.01
C VAL A 79 -35.69 13.26 1.00
N ILE A 80 -35.85 14.55 1.31
CA ILE A 80 -35.30 15.64 0.52
C ILE A 80 -34.03 16.12 1.21
N THR A 81 -32.93 16.13 0.48
CA THR A 81 -31.61 16.58 0.93
C THR A 81 -31.52 18.11 0.97
N ARG A 82 -30.45 18.66 1.56
CA ARG A 82 -30.24 20.11 1.65
C ARG A 82 -30.14 20.78 0.27
N ASP A 83 -29.56 20.10 -0.71
CA ASP A 83 -29.45 20.51 -2.12
C ASP A 83 -30.72 20.24 -2.95
N ASN A 84 -31.85 19.94 -2.28
CA ASN A 84 -33.17 19.71 -2.87
C ASN A 84 -33.24 18.47 -3.79
N ALA A 85 -32.37 17.46 -3.59
CA ALA A 85 -32.49 16.19 -4.25
C ALA A 85 -33.41 15.24 -3.46
N MET A 86 -34.33 14.54 -4.14
CA MET A 86 -35.15 13.51 -3.52
C MET A 86 -34.36 12.19 -3.52
N VAL A 87 -34.27 11.52 -2.38
CA VAL A 87 -33.60 10.24 -2.23
C VAL A 87 -34.51 9.26 -1.48
N SER A 88 -34.54 8.01 -1.91
CA SER A 88 -35.19 6.93 -1.17
C SER A 88 -34.15 6.24 -0.31
N VAL A 89 -34.45 6.04 0.96
CA VAL A 89 -33.52 5.52 1.95
C VAL A 89 -34.19 4.43 2.78
N ASP A 90 -33.48 3.35 3.02
CA ASP A 90 -33.83 2.28 3.93
C ASP A 90 -32.66 1.95 4.86
N GLY A 91 -32.95 1.26 5.98
CA GLY A 91 -31.93 0.94 6.96
C GLY A 91 -32.34 -0.17 7.91
N VAL A 92 -31.43 -0.47 8.82
CA VAL A 92 -31.65 -1.42 9.91
C VAL A 92 -31.17 -0.85 11.22
N VAL A 93 -31.92 -1.16 12.29
CA VAL A 93 -31.59 -0.80 13.66
C VAL A 93 -31.33 -2.09 14.44
N PHE A 94 -30.19 -2.15 15.11
CA PHE A 94 -29.85 -3.21 16.07
C PHE A 94 -30.05 -2.66 17.46
N TYR A 95 -30.89 -3.30 18.22
CA TYR A 95 -31.17 -2.87 19.60
C TYR A 95 -31.20 -4.04 20.55
N GLN A 96 -30.95 -3.77 21.82
CA GLN A 96 -31.02 -4.72 22.91
C GLN A 96 -31.77 -4.11 24.07
N ILE A 97 -32.68 -4.87 24.70
CA ILE A 97 -33.35 -4.48 25.91
C ILE A 97 -32.41 -4.73 27.09
N LEU A 98 -32.12 -3.69 27.86
CA LEU A 98 -31.31 -3.77 29.08
C LEU A 98 -32.15 -3.87 30.35
N ASP A 99 -33.33 -3.25 30.35
CA ASP A 99 -34.26 -3.23 31.48
C ASP A 99 -35.66 -3.63 31.00
N ALA A 100 -36.04 -4.84 31.37
CA ALA A 100 -37.33 -5.42 30.99
C ALA A 100 -38.53 -4.65 31.57
N ALA A 101 -38.40 -4.07 32.77
CA ALA A 101 -39.47 -3.30 33.38
C ALA A 101 -39.73 -1.98 32.61
N LYS A 102 -38.69 -1.25 32.33
CA LYS A 102 -38.82 0.01 31.58
C LYS A 102 -39.34 -0.24 30.17
N ALA A 103 -38.79 -1.25 29.48
CA ALA A 103 -39.21 -1.59 28.12
C ALA A 103 -40.69 -2.05 28.05
N ALA A 104 -41.23 -2.62 29.10
CA ALA A 104 -42.61 -3.07 29.12
C ALA A 104 -43.64 -1.98 29.53
N TYR A 105 -43.24 -1.00 30.37
CA TYR A 105 -44.18 -0.06 31.00
C TYR A 105 -43.93 1.43 30.69
N GLU A 106 -42.74 1.81 30.20
CA GLU A 106 -42.45 3.21 29.85
C GLU A 106 -42.83 3.53 28.40
N VAL A 107 -42.94 2.53 27.53
CA VAL A 107 -43.28 2.73 26.12
C VAL A 107 -44.36 1.73 25.66
N THR A 108 -45.29 2.23 24.89
CA THR A 108 -46.30 1.40 24.24
C THR A 108 -45.80 1.02 22.84
N ALA A 109 -45.93 -0.26 22.45
CA ALA A 109 -45.50 -0.75 21.15
C ALA A 109 -44.04 -0.37 20.83
N LEU A 110 -43.12 -0.88 21.62
CA LEU A 110 -41.68 -0.59 21.63
C LEU A 110 -41.06 -0.58 20.24
N GLU A 111 -41.24 -1.63 19.45
CA GLU A 111 -40.68 -1.74 18.10
C GLU A 111 -41.17 -0.63 17.18
N LEU A 112 -42.47 -0.33 17.19
CA LEU A 112 -43.06 0.72 16.40
C LEU A 112 -42.57 2.11 16.83
N SER A 113 -42.34 2.31 18.12
CA SER A 113 -41.79 3.58 18.66
C SER A 113 -40.36 3.81 18.22
N ILE A 114 -39.50 2.77 18.30
CA ILE A 114 -38.12 2.83 17.79
C ILE A 114 -38.11 3.11 16.28
N LEU A 115 -38.98 2.43 15.53
CA LEU A 115 -39.10 2.57 14.10
C LEU A 115 -39.44 4.02 13.70
N ASN A 116 -40.52 4.56 14.28
CA ASN A 116 -40.97 5.93 13.99
C ASN A 116 -39.91 6.98 14.40
N LEU A 117 -39.27 6.77 15.54
CA LEU A 117 -38.19 7.62 16.01
C LEU A 117 -37.01 7.60 15.01
N THR A 118 -36.62 6.40 14.57
CA THR A 118 -35.53 6.23 13.62
C THR A 118 -35.86 6.89 12.26
N MET A 119 -37.07 6.64 11.73
CA MET A 119 -37.52 7.23 10.47
C MET A 119 -37.50 8.76 10.51
N THR A 120 -37.97 9.35 11.63
CA THR A 120 -37.96 10.80 11.80
C THR A 120 -36.52 11.37 11.87
N ASN A 121 -35.64 10.68 12.58
CA ASN A 121 -34.23 11.10 12.67
C ASN A 121 -33.47 10.90 11.37
N ILE A 122 -33.71 9.84 10.61
CA ILE A 122 -33.18 9.66 9.25
C ILE A 122 -33.54 10.88 8.39
N ARG A 123 -34.82 11.29 8.39
CA ARG A 123 -35.26 12.46 7.63
C ARG A 123 -34.55 13.74 8.07
N THR A 124 -34.36 13.93 9.37
CA THR A 124 -33.71 15.13 9.93
C THR A 124 -32.23 15.18 9.57
N VAL A 125 -31.50 14.07 9.78
CA VAL A 125 -30.05 14.00 9.51
C VAL A 125 -29.78 14.15 8.02
N MET A 126 -30.49 13.40 7.18
CA MET A 126 -30.29 13.44 5.74
C MET A 126 -30.73 14.75 5.11
N GLY A 127 -31.81 15.36 5.61
CA GLY A 127 -32.24 16.68 5.16
C GLY A 127 -31.26 17.81 5.51
N SER A 128 -30.30 17.59 6.39
CA SER A 128 -29.25 18.55 6.74
C SER A 128 -27.98 18.42 5.90
N MET A 129 -27.85 17.40 5.06
CA MET A 129 -26.65 17.07 4.29
C MET A 129 -26.92 17.17 2.78
N ASP A 130 -25.87 17.38 2.00
CA ASP A 130 -25.93 17.34 0.54
C ASP A 130 -25.87 15.90 0.02
N LEU A 131 -26.34 15.66 -1.19
CA LEU A 131 -26.38 14.32 -1.78
C LEU A 131 -24.98 13.67 -1.86
N ASP A 132 -23.97 14.42 -2.23
CA ASP A 132 -22.57 13.91 -2.29
C ASP A 132 -22.06 13.50 -0.90
N GLU A 133 -22.42 14.26 0.15
CA GLU A 133 -22.09 13.89 1.53
C GLU A 133 -22.80 12.63 1.97
N LEU A 134 -24.09 12.45 1.61
CA LEU A 134 -24.87 11.26 1.93
C LEU A 134 -24.28 10.00 1.30
N LEU A 135 -23.80 10.09 0.07
CA LEU A 135 -23.23 8.95 -0.66
C LEU A 135 -21.81 8.60 -0.17
N SER A 136 -21.03 9.61 0.27
CA SER A 136 -19.62 9.43 0.62
C SER A 136 -19.37 9.25 2.12
N GLN A 137 -20.24 9.75 3.01
CA GLN A 137 -20.01 9.81 4.47
C GLN A 137 -21.05 9.00 5.26
N ARG A 138 -21.34 7.77 4.83
CA ARG A 138 -22.33 6.88 5.49
C ARG A 138 -22.01 6.64 6.97
N ASP A 139 -20.73 6.49 7.32
CA ASP A 139 -20.31 6.25 8.71
C ASP A 139 -20.66 7.42 9.64
N LYS A 140 -20.53 8.64 9.14
CA LYS A 140 -20.91 9.84 9.91
C LYS A 140 -22.41 9.91 10.16
N ILE A 141 -23.21 9.55 9.16
CA ILE A 141 -24.67 9.48 9.27
C ILE A 141 -25.06 8.43 10.28
N ASN A 142 -24.51 7.21 10.17
CA ASN A 142 -24.78 6.11 11.09
C ASN A 142 -24.43 6.48 12.54
N ALA A 143 -23.28 7.12 12.77
CA ALA A 143 -22.86 7.59 14.09
C ALA A 143 -23.80 8.67 14.67
N GLN A 144 -24.21 9.63 13.86
CA GLN A 144 -25.13 10.69 14.26
C GLN A 144 -26.52 10.15 14.57
N LEU A 145 -27.05 9.25 13.74
CA LEU A 145 -28.32 8.57 13.98
C LEU A 145 -28.25 7.74 15.26
N LEU A 146 -27.18 6.97 15.44
CA LEU A 146 -26.99 6.16 16.63
C LEU A 146 -27.04 7.01 17.92
N HIS A 147 -26.35 8.15 17.94
CA HIS A 147 -26.33 9.05 19.11
C HIS A 147 -27.73 9.52 19.44
N VAL A 148 -28.43 10.10 18.47
CA VAL A 148 -29.76 10.68 18.71
C VAL A 148 -30.81 9.65 19.09
N VAL A 149 -30.82 8.50 18.40
CA VAL A 149 -31.80 7.43 18.67
C VAL A 149 -31.51 6.74 20.00
N ASN A 150 -30.23 6.48 20.32
CA ASN A 150 -29.84 5.85 21.59
C ASN A 150 -30.18 6.76 22.79
N ASP A 151 -29.95 8.05 22.69
CA ASP A 151 -30.30 9.01 23.76
C ASP A 151 -31.81 9.04 24.00
N ALA A 152 -32.60 9.00 22.94
CA ALA A 152 -34.06 8.99 23.04
C ALA A 152 -34.62 7.65 23.55
N THR A 153 -33.96 6.51 23.31
CA THR A 153 -34.41 5.18 23.73
C THR A 153 -33.87 4.76 25.10
N SER A 154 -32.81 5.39 25.60
CA SER A 154 -32.22 5.11 26.91
C SER A 154 -33.22 5.18 28.10
N PRO A 155 -34.16 6.15 28.18
CA PRO A 155 -35.18 6.18 29.21
C PRO A 155 -36.10 4.95 29.21
N TRP A 156 -36.32 4.34 28.07
CA TRP A 156 -37.12 3.12 27.90
C TRP A 156 -36.36 1.85 28.30
N GLY A 157 -35.11 1.96 28.78
CA GLY A 157 -34.27 0.82 29.15
C GLY A 157 -33.78 0.01 27.97
N ILE A 158 -33.64 0.66 26.78
CA ILE A 158 -33.19 0.06 25.54
C ILE A 158 -31.86 0.68 25.17
N LYS A 159 -30.96 -0.14 24.66
CA LYS A 159 -29.72 0.29 24.06
C LYS A 159 -29.77 0.01 22.56
N VAL A 160 -29.65 1.03 21.75
CA VAL A 160 -29.40 0.87 20.33
C VAL A 160 -27.91 0.63 20.15
N THR A 161 -27.56 -0.55 19.64
CA THR A 161 -26.16 -0.96 19.48
C THR A 161 -25.57 -0.40 18.20
N ARG A 162 -26.36 -0.39 17.12
CA ARG A 162 -25.92 0.01 15.79
C ARG A 162 -27.12 0.40 14.92
N ILE A 163 -26.90 1.41 14.07
CA ILE A 163 -27.82 1.77 13.00
C ILE A 163 -27.03 1.74 11.70
N GLU A 164 -27.56 1.07 10.71
CA GLU A 164 -26.94 0.99 9.39
C GLU A 164 -27.93 1.36 8.30
N ILE A 165 -27.51 2.24 7.40
CA ILE A 165 -28.25 2.54 6.18
C ILE A 165 -27.91 1.45 5.17
N LYS A 166 -28.93 0.74 4.67
CA LYS A 166 -28.79 -0.30 3.66
C LYS A 166 -28.49 0.31 2.30
N ASP A 167 -29.42 1.17 1.86
CA ASP A 167 -29.31 1.79 0.54
C ASP A 167 -29.73 3.27 0.57
N ILE A 168 -29.17 4.05 -0.35
CA ILE A 168 -29.52 5.42 -0.65
C ILE A 168 -29.69 5.49 -2.15
N ALA A 169 -30.93 5.52 -2.63
CA ALA A 169 -31.26 5.48 -4.03
C ALA A 169 -31.77 6.84 -4.52
N PRO A 170 -30.94 7.65 -5.18
CA PRO A 170 -31.38 8.87 -5.83
C PRO A 170 -32.19 8.57 -7.10
N PRO A 171 -33.01 9.48 -7.62
CA PRO A 171 -33.73 9.31 -8.87
C PRO A 171 -32.79 9.02 -10.04
N LYS A 172 -33.21 8.14 -10.94
CA LYS A 172 -32.39 7.72 -12.09
C LYS A 172 -31.93 8.89 -12.96
N ASP A 173 -32.81 9.85 -13.21
CA ASP A 173 -32.49 11.02 -14.03
C ASP A 173 -31.34 11.85 -13.44
N LEU A 174 -31.29 11.94 -12.10
CA LEU A 174 -30.22 12.62 -11.38
C LEU A 174 -28.90 11.82 -11.46
N VAL A 175 -28.96 10.52 -11.26
CA VAL A 175 -27.80 9.62 -11.41
C VAL A 175 -27.21 9.73 -12.81
N ASP A 176 -28.04 9.72 -13.85
CA ASP A 176 -27.59 9.82 -15.24
C ASP A 176 -26.97 11.19 -15.54
N SER A 177 -27.52 12.27 -14.99
CA SER A 177 -26.98 13.62 -15.17
C SER A 177 -25.66 13.81 -14.44
N MET A 178 -25.57 13.35 -13.18
CA MET A 178 -24.32 13.34 -12.40
C MET A 178 -23.24 12.47 -13.07
N GLY A 179 -23.63 11.32 -13.58
CA GLY A 179 -22.72 10.42 -14.32
C GLY A 179 -22.12 11.11 -15.55
N ARG A 180 -22.92 11.85 -16.32
CA ARG A 180 -22.43 12.64 -17.47
C ARG A 180 -21.51 13.77 -17.03
N GLN A 181 -21.88 14.50 -15.98
CA GLN A 181 -21.05 15.59 -15.43
C GLN A 181 -19.71 15.06 -14.92
N MET A 182 -19.73 13.99 -14.10
CA MET A 182 -18.51 13.39 -13.57
C MET A 182 -17.60 12.84 -14.69
N LYS A 183 -18.20 12.23 -15.73
CA LYS A 183 -17.45 11.78 -16.90
C LYS A 183 -16.77 12.96 -17.61
N ALA A 184 -17.51 14.03 -17.88
CA ALA A 184 -16.94 15.22 -18.53
C ALA A 184 -15.82 15.87 -17.69
N GLU A 185 -15.97 15.90 -16.37
CA GLU A 185 -14.93 16.42 -15.49
C GLU A 185 -13.68 15.50 -15.45
N ARG A 186 -13.87 14.18 -15.41
CA ARG A 186 -12.76 13.22 -15.50
C ARG A 186 -12.04 13.32 -16.84
N ASP A 187 -12.78 13.41 -17.93
CA ASP A 187 -12.21 13.57 -19.28
C ASP A 187 -11.42 14.89 -19.38
N LYS A 188 -11.94 15.98 -18.82
CA LYS A 188 -11.22 17.25 -18.72
C LYS A 188 -9.93 17.12 -17.91
N ARG A 189 -9.98 16.50 -16.71
CA ARG A 189 -8.79 16.28 -15.88
C ARG A 189 -7.76 15.40 -16.58
N ALA A 190 -8.20 14.32 -17.23
CA ALA A 190 -7.34 13.44 -18.01
C ALA A 190 -6.61 14.22 -19.11
N ASN A 191 -7.34 15.00 -19.92
CA ASN A 191 -6.75 15.82 -20.97
C ASN A 191 -5.73 16.87 -20.45
N ILE A 192 -5.99 17.46 -19.27
CA ILE A 192 -5.05 18.40 -18.62
C ILE A 192 -3.78 17.67 -18.20
N LEU A 193 -3.92 16.52 -17.51
CA LEU A 193 -2.80 15.71 -17.05
C LEU A 193 -1.95 15.18 -18.22
N ASP A 194 -2.60 14.75 -19.30
CA ASP A 194 -1.92 14.31 -20.52
C ASP A 194 -1.12 15.47 -21.16
N ALA A 195 -1.73 16.64 -21.28
CA ALA A 195 -1.06 17.83 -21.82
C ALA A 195 0.13 18.28 -20.94
N GLU A 196 -0.02 18.24 -19.63
CA GLU A 196 1.05 18.51 -18.66
C GLU A 196 2.16 17.46 -18.75
N GLY A 197 1.80 16.18 -18.87
CA GLY A 197 2.72 15.07 -19.07
C GLY A 197 3.54 15.23 -20.36
N PHE A 198 2.89 15.54 -21.48
CA PHE A 198 3.58 15.82 -22.75
C PHE A 198 4.52 17.02 -22.64
N ARG A 199 4.07 18.10 -22.01
CA ARG A 199 4.91 19.29 -21.80
C ARG A 199 6.14 18.94 -20.95
N GLN A 200 5.95 18.23 -19.83
CA GLN A 200 7.05 17.85 -18.95
C GLN A 200 8.02 16.89 -19.63
N ALA A 201 7.51 15.92 -20.38
CA ALA A 201 8.33 15.00 -21.16
C ALA A 201 9.18 15.74 -22.23
N ALA A 202 8.58 16.72 -22.92
CA ALA A 202 9.31 17.54 -23.90
C ALA A 202 10.42 18.40 -23.25
N ILE A 203 10.14 18.99 -22.08
CA ILE A 203 11.14 19.77 -21.33
C ILE A 203 12.29 18.87 -20.90
N LEU A 204 11.99 17.73 -20.24
CA LEU A 204 13.02 16.79 -19.78
C LEU A 204 13.86 16.23 -20.93
N LYS A 205 13.24 15.97 -22.09
CA LYS A 205 13.94 15.51 -23.28
C LYS A 205 14.90 16.60 -23.80
N ALA A 206 14.45 17.85 -23.92
CA ALA A 206 15.28 18.97 -24.37
C ALA A 206 16.43 19.27 -23.39
N GLU A 207 16.17 19.17 -22.08
CA GLU A 207 17.22 19.30 -21.05
C GLU A 207 18.23 18.17 -21.14
N GLY A 208 17.78 16.94 -21.35
CA GLY A 208 18.63 15.76 -21.54
C GLY A 208 19.52 15.90 -22.81
N GLU A 209 18.96 16.34 -23.94
CA GLU A 209 19.69 16.59 -25.16
C GLU A 209 20.73 17.71 -24.98
N LYS A 210 20.36 18.79 -24.31
CA LYS A 210 21.29 19.88 -23.97
C LYS A 210 22.43 19.38 -23.08
N GLN A 211 22.13 18.63 -22.04
CA GLN A 211 23.14 18.10 -21.12
C GLN A 211 24.09 17.10 -21.84
N ALA A 212 23.53 16.24 -22.68
CA ALA A 212 24.32 15.31 -23.50
C ALA A 212 25.27 16.06 -24.42
N ALA A 213 24.81 17.11 -25.12
CA ALA A 213 25.65 17.93 -26.00
C ALA A 213 26.74 18.67 -25.22
N ILE A 214 26.45 19.17 -24.01
CA ILE A 214 27.45 19.83 -23.16
C ILE A 214 28.54 18.81 -22.75
N LEU A 215 28.14 17.65 -22.23
CA LEU A 215 29.06 16.60 -21.81
C LEU A 215 29.92 16.06 -22.95
N GLU A 216 29.33 15.93 -24.14
CA GLU A 216 30.08 15.52 -25.33
C GLU A 216 31.11 16.59 -25.77
N ALA A 217 30.73 17.87 -25.72
CA ALA A 217 31.65 18.97 -26.01
C ALA A 217 32.78 19.08 -24.97
N GLU A 218 32.47 18.90 -23.71
CA GLU A 218 33.46 18.85 -22.63
C GLU A 218 34.42 17.66 -22.77
N GLY A 219 33.86 16.48 -23.09
CA GLY A 219 34.64 15.27 -23.36
C GLY A 219 35.61 15.46 -24.55
N ARG A 220 35.13 16.07 -25.67
CA ARG A 220 36.00 16.39 -26.82
C ARG A 220 37.10 17.40 -26.46
N ARG A 221 36.78 18.42 -25.67
CA ARG A 221 37.76 19.40 -25.19
C ARG A 221 38.81 18.74 -24.31
N GLU A 222 38.39 17.92 -23.35
CA GLU A 222 39.31 17.22 -22.45
C GLU A 222 40.21 16.22 -23.19
N ALA A 223 39.63 15.47 -24.15
CA ALA A 223 40.40 14.57 -25.01
C ALA A 223 41.45 15.34 -25.83
N ALA A 224 41.07 16.46 -26.48
CA ALA A 224 41.99 17.28 -27.22
C ALA A 224 43.09 17.89 -26.35
N TYR A 225 42.77 18.29 -25.11
CA TYR A 225 43.76 18.81 -24.16
C TYR A 225 44.76 17.72 -23.75
N ARG A 226 44.29 16.51 -23.45
CA ARG A 226 45.15 15.37 -23.11
C ARG A 226 46.02 14.90 -24.29
N ASP A 227 45.44 14.93 -25.49
CA ASP A 227 46.20 14.64 -26.72
C ASP A 227 47.30 15.67 -26.99
N ALA A 228 47.02 16.94 -26.71
CA ALA A 228 48.05 18.01 -26.84
C ALA A 228 49.15 17.84 -25.77
N GLU A 229 48.79 17.58 -24.53
CA GLU A 229 49.74 17.30 -23.43
C GLU A 229 50.59 16.05 -23.71
N ALA A 230 49.97 14.99 -24.25
CA ALA A 230 50.70 13.79 -24.66
C ALA A 230 51.71 14.06 -25.78
N ARG A 231 51.33 14.87 -26.78
CA ARG A 231 52.25 15.27 -27.85
C ARG A 231 53.38 16.16 -27.34
N GLU A 232 53.08 17.10 -26.42
CA GLU A 232 54.09 17.94 -25.80
C GLU A 232 55.10 17.12 -25.02
N ARG A 233 54.64 16.19 -24.18
CA ARG A 233 55.49 15.25 -23.43
C ARG A 233 56.32 14.34 -24.34
N ALA A 234 55.69 13.85 -25.42
CA ALA A 234 56.42 13.05 -26.43
C ALA A 234 57.51 13.86 -27.11
N ALA A 235 57.26 15.12 -27.51
CA ALA A 235 58.20 16.02 -28.12
C ALA A 235 59.36 16.41 -27.13
N GLU A 236 59.03 16.67 -25.84
CA GLU A 236 60.07 16.90 -24.82
C GLU A 236 60.93 15.66 -24.60
N ALA A 237 60.36 14.47 -24.59
CA ALA A 237 61.12 13.22 -24.43
C ALA A 237 62.01 12.98 -25.65
N GLU A 238 61.54 13.27 -26.88
CA GLU A 238 62.36 13.16 -28.11
C GLU A 238 63.46 14.21 -28.17
N ALA A 239 63.18 15.46 -27.75
CA ALA A 239 64.20 16.52 -27.66
C ALA A 239 65.28 16.13 -26.66
N LYS A 240 64.93 15.61 -25.51
CA LYS A 240 65.86 15.15 -24.46
C LYS A 240 66.67 13.94 -24.92
N ALA A 241 66.06 12.99 -25.62
CA ALA A 241 66.75 11.86 -26.25
C ALA A 241 67.77 12.35 -27.30
N THR A 242 67.37 13.30 -28.13
CA THR A 242 68.25 13.89 -29.18
C THR A 242 69.42 14.67 -28.53
N GLU A 243 69.17 15.40 -27.44
CA GLU A 243 70.21 16.13 -26.71
C GLU A 243 71.25 15.15 -26.11
N VAL A 244 70.82 14.06 -25.48
CA VAL A 244 71.70 13.03 -24.93
C VAL A 244 72.56 12.38 -26.04
N VAL A 245 71.93 12.09 -27.20
CA VAL A 245 72.67 11.55 -28.37
C VAL A 245 73.67 12.58 -28.92
N SER A 246 73.26 13.86 -29.04
CA SER A 246 74.17 14.95 -29.46
C SER A 246 75.34 15.13 -28.52
N GLN A 247 75.13 15.03 -27.20
CA GLN A 247 76.22 15.08 -26.22
C GLN A 247 77.17 13.89 -26.33
N ALA A 248 76.67 12.69 -26.63
CA ALA A 248 77.50 11.49 -26.84
C ALA A 248 78.34 11.62 -28.10
N ILE A 249 77.77 12.18 -29.19
CA ILE A 249 78.49 12.46 -30.44
C ILE A 249 79.58 13.51 -30.22
N ALA A 250 79.33 14.56 -29.45
CA ALA A 250 80.35 15.59 -29.13
C ALA A 250 81.54 15.03 -28.32
N LYS A 251 81.36 13.91 -27.64
CA LYS A 251 82.40 13.17 -26.91
C LYS A 251 83.19 12.20 -27.80
N GLY A 252 82.88 12.14 -29.11
CA GLY A 252 83.66 11.35 -30.08
C GLY A 252 83.29 9.88 -30.23
N ASP A 253 82.11 9.47 -29.71
CA ASP A 253 81.66 8.09 -29.79
C ASP A 253 80.88 7.82 -31.09
N ILE A 254 81.63 7.31 -32.09
CA ILE A 254 81.08 6.98 -33.43
C ILE A 254 80.06 5.82 -33.35
N GLN A 255 80.14 4.98 -32.31
CA GLN A 255 79.19 3.89 -32.14
C GLN A 255 77.81 4.37 -31.78
N ALA A 256 77.69 5.48 -31.06
CA ALA A 256 76.43 6.06 -30.69
C ALA A 256 75.62 6.58 -31.89
N ILE A 257 76.28 7.08 -32.91
CA ILE A 257 75.70 7.55 -34.21
C ILE A 257 75.10 6.33 -34.93
N ASN A 258 75.88 5.27 -35.06
CA ASN A 258 75.46 4.08 -35.83
C ASN A 258 74.26 3.41 -35.14
N TYR A 259 74.29 3.38 -33.78
CA TYR A 259 73.17 2.82 -32.99
C TYR A 259 71.86 3.62 -33.21
N PHE A 260 71.94 4.96 -33.12
CA PHE A 260 70.77 5.80 -33.32
C PHE A 260 70.19 5.72 -34.72
N VAL A 261 71.02 5.73 -35.73
CA VAL A 261 70.60 5.55 -37.16
C VAL A 261 69.97 4.18 -37.35
N ALA A 262 70.53 3.11 -36.76
CA ALA A 262 70.02 1.80 -36.84
C ALA A 262 68.63 1.68 -36.10
N GLN A 263 68.50 2.31 -34.96
CA GLN A 263 67.20 2.34 -34.22
C GLN A 263 66.12 3.04 -35.02
N LYS A 264 66.41 4.25 -35.59
CA LYS A 264 65.45 4.98 -36.43
C LYS A 264 65.11 4.23 -37.71
N TYR A 265 66.05 3.49 -38.26
CA TYR A 265 65.83 2.65 -39.44
C TYR A 265 64.91 1.47 -39.12
N VAL A 266 65.11 0.80 -37.98
CA VAL A 266 64.25 -0.32 -37.51
C VAL A 266 62.86 0.20 -37.17
N GLU A 267 62.73 1.39 -36.57
CA GLU A 267 61.43 2.01 -36.25
C GLU A 267 60.67 2.37 -37.54
N ALA A 268 61.33 2.94 -38.52
CA ALA A 268 60.74 3.23 -39.84
C ALA A 268 60.29 1.95 -40.57
N LEU A 269 61.08 0.82 -40.47
CA LEU A 269 60.72 -0.48 -41.02
C LEU A 269 59.51 -1.07 -40.32
N LYS A 270 59.43 -0.92 -38.95
CA LYS A 270 58.26 -1.35 -38.16
C LYS A 270 57.00 -0.61 -38.58
N ASP A 271 57.07 0.70 -38.76
CA ASP A 271 55.94 1.53 -39.20
C ASP A 271 55.51 1.16 -40.62
N MET A 272 56.45 0.89 -41.50
CA MET A 272 56.15 0.37 -42.84
C MET A 272 55.51 -0.99 -42.84
N ALA A 273 55.96 -1.92 -41.97
CA ALA A 273 55.43 -3.27 -41.84
C ALA A 273 54.05 -3.30 -41.17
N SER A 274 53.74 -2.34 -40.28
CA SER A 274 52.46 -2.25 -39.62
C SER A 274 51.40 -1.47 -40.40
N ALA A 275 51.77 -0.83 -41.53
CA ALA A 275 50.83 -0.12 -42.36
C ALA A 275 49.88 -1.07 -43.11
N PRO A 276 48.57 -0.87 -43.11
CA PRO A 276 47.58 -1.79 -43.69
C PRO A 276 47.56 -1.86 -45.23
N ASN A 277 48.50 -1.18 -45.91
CA ASN A 277 48.62 -1.18 -47.38
C ASN A 277 49.82 -1.93 -47.84
N HIS A 278 49.66 -2.88 -48.79
CA HIS A 278 50.72 -3.62 -49.45
C HIS A 278 51.53 -2.64 -50.34
N LYS A 279 52.70 -2.25 -49.84
CA LYS A 279 53.71 -1.43 -50.66
C LYS A 279 54.91 -2.28 -50.92
N ILE A 280 55.36 -2.28 -52.16
CA ILE A 280 56.65 -2.85 -52.55
C ILE A 280 57.71 -1.85 -52.13
N VAL A 281 58.60 -2.20 -51.23
CA VAL A 281 59.69 -1.33 -50.79
C VAL A 281 60.99 -1.77 -51.51
N PHE A 282 61.54 -0.89 -52.33
CA PHE A 282 62.89 -1.10 -52.91
C PHE A 282 63.93 -0.61 -51.89
N LEU A 283 64.70 -1.53 -51.33
CA LEU A 283 65.79 -1.19 -50.45
C LEU A 283 67.05 -1.03 -51.27
N PRO A 284 67.77 0.11 -51.16
CA PRO A 284 69.08 0.24 -51.82
C PRO A 284 70.09 -0.75 -51.24
N LEU A 285 70.99 -1.23 -52.06
CA LEU A 285 71.98 -2.27 -51.68
C LEU A 285 72.89 -1.84 -50.54
N GLU A 286 73.05 -0.58 -50.28
CA GLU A 286 73.82 -0.01 -49.16
C GLU A 286 73.13 -0.24 -47.79
N ALA A 287 71.84 -0.51 -47.73
CA ALA A 287 71.12 -0.89 -46.53
C ALA A 287 71.49 -2.28 -45.97
N ALA A 288 72.03 -3.15 -46.87
CA ALA A 288 72.53 -4.45 -46.51
C ALA A 288 73.78 -4.40 -45.60
N ASN A 289 74.59 -3.36 -45.71
CA ASN A 289 75.74 -3.14 -44.85
C ASN A 289 75.39 -2.75 -43.43
N VAL A 290 74.25 -2.06 -43.21
CA VAL A 290 73.76 -1.71 -41.91
C VAL A 290 73.14 -2.94 -41.23
N ILE A 291 72.47 -3.81 -41.97
CA ILE A 291 71.93 -5.07 -41.49
C ILE A 291 73.08 -6.06 -41.16
N GLY A 292 74.14 -6.05 -41.94
CA GLY A 292 75.36 -6.83 -41.69
C GLY A 292 76.05 -6.44 -40.38
N ALA A 293 76.10 -5.13 -40.09
CA ALA A 293 76.70 -4.61 -38.85
C ALA A 293 75.87 -5.06 -37.59
N ILE A 294 74.53 -5.11 -37.70
CA ILE A 294 73.65 -5.60 -36.65
C ILE A 294 73.79 -7.11 -36.48
N GLY A 295 73.90 -7.87 -37.55
CA GLY A 295 74.17 -9.29 -37.54
C GLY A 295 75.52 -9.65 -36.92
N GLY A 296 76.53 -8.83 -37.14
CA GLY A 296 77.86 -8.96 -36.50
C GLY A 296 77.87 -8.73 -35.01
N VAL A 297 77.05 -7.83 -34.52
CA VAL A 297 76.85 -7.58 -33.06
C VAL A 297 76.10 -8.78 -32.40
N ALA A 298 75.13 -9.39 -33.07
CA ALA A 298 74.43 -10.56 -32.61
C ALA A 298 75.37 -11.77 -32.55
N GLU A 299 76.30 -11.93 -33.49
CA GLU A 299 77.32 -13.01 -33.50
C GLU A 299 78.37 -12.81 -32.43
N LEU A 300 78.83 -11.55 -32.17
CA LEU A 300 79.69 -11.21 -31.06
C LEU A 300 79.05 -11.43 -29.69
N ALA A 301 77.72 -11.15 -29.54
CA ALA A 301 76.98 -11.39 -28.33
C ALA A 301 76.82 -12.91 -28.11
N LYS A 302 76.66 -13.72 -29.20
CA LYS A 302 76.57 -15.17 -29.11
C LYS A 302 77.92 -15.78 -28.73
N GLN A 303 79.03 -15.27 -29.27
CA GLN A 303 80.37 -15.68 -28.89
C GLN A 303 80.75 -15.27 -27.44
N ALA A 304 80.29 -14.12 -26.94
CA ALA A 304 80.47 -13.71 -25.57
C ALA A 304 79.64 -14.63 -24.62
N MET A 305 78.45 -15.01 -24.99
CA MET A 305 77.64 -16.00 -24.23
C MET A 305 78.24 -17.40 -24.26
N GLN A 306 78.88 -17.81 -25.34
CA GLN A 306 79.56 -19.12 -25.43
C GLN A 306 80.87 -19.17 -24.65
N ARG A 307 81.55 -18.03 -24.44
CA ARG A 307 82.75 -17.93 -23.60
C ARG A 307 82.48 -17.98 -22.09
N GLN A 308 81.22 -17.79 -21.71
CA GLN A 308 80.79 -17.79 -20.30
C GLN A 308 80.36 -19.17 -19.78
N LYS A 309 80.34 -20.18 -20.65
CA LYS A 309 80.23 -21.59 -20.23
C LYS A 309 81.63 -22.12 -20.02
N GLY A 310 82.17 -21.91 -18.81
CA GLY A 310 83.42 -22.49 -18.33
C GLY A 310 83.32 -24.03 -18.17
N PRO A 311 84.48 -24.74 -18.19
CA PRO A 311 84.52 -26.18 -18.20
C PRO A 311 84.42 -26.74 -16.77
N TRP A 312 83.25 -26.64 -16.19
CA TRP A 312 82.97 -27.29 -14.89
C TRP A 312 81.52 -27.77 -14.85
N GLU A 313 81.21 -28.87 -15.58
CA GLU A 313 80.13 -29.79 -15.21
C GLU A 313 80.35 -31.08 -15.95
N GLY A 314 81.18 -31.85 -15.33
CA GLY A 314 81.34 -33.25 -15.61
C GLY A 314 81.54 -33.99 -14.28
N GLY A 315 80.45 -34.70 -13.86
CA GLY A 315 80.67 -35.68 -12.79
C GLY A 315 79.56 -35.62 -11.69
N ALA A 316 78.52 -36.41 -11.90
CA ALA A 316 77.87 -37.43 -11.06
C ALA A 316 76.43 -37.50 -11.41
#